data_a8fd9f1298e9763760faa2c8a9e57e32
#
_entry.id   a8fd9f1298e9763760faa2c8a9e57e32
#
_cell.length_a   1.000
_cell.length_b   1.000
_cell.length_c   1.000
_cell.angle_alpha   90.00
_cell.angle_beta   90.00
_cell.angle_gamma   90.00
#
_symmetry.space_group_name_H-M   'P 1'
#
loop_
_entity.id
_entity.type
_entity.pdbx_description
1 polymer ?
#
loop_
_entity_poly.entity_id
_entity_poly.type
_entity_poly.pdbx_seq_one_letter_code
_entity_poly.pdbx_strand_id
1 'polypeptide(L)'
;MMSEHKVYEAMLARRSIRAFLDKPVPREQVELLLKAAMAAPSACNLQPWAFIVVDDPQVLAALKETTGQGQYNAPLAIVVCGIAKHIPWEGTGWVFDCGAAAQNLMLACVGEGLASVCIGGFDEEGLGKLLAIPDDVQPICIIEIGYPAYERAPMTWYTEEAVHWQKFDAAKPRTMRTMQMLQDDIRNGIL
;
A
#
# COMPACT_ATOMS: atom_id res chain seq x y z
N MET A 1 18.46 -13.90 -17.21
CA MET A 1 17.00 -13.88 -17.41
C MET A 1 16.35 -14.20 -16.09
N MET A 2 15.47 -13.33 -15.59
CA MET A 2 14.60 -13.68 -14.45
C MET A 2 13.70 -14.83 -14.90
N SER A 3 13.46 -15.84 -14.02
CA SER A 3 12.49 -16.89 -14.35
C SER A 3 11.13 -16.23 -14.65
N GLU A 4 10.37 -16.77 -15.62
CA GLU A 4 9.11 -16.18 -16.11
C GLU A 4 8.08 -15.89 -15.01
N HIS A 5 8.25 -16.40 -13.79
CA HIS A 5 7.27 -16.34 -12.71
C HIS A 5 7.69 -15.53 -11.48
N LYS A 6 8.96 -15.07 -11.36
CA LYS A 6 9.41 -14.36 -10.12
C LYS A 6 8.58 -13.16 -9.74
N VAL A 7 8.15 -12.35 -10.70
CA VAL A 7 7.31 -11.18 -10.44
C VAL A 7 5.92 -11.61 -9.96
N TYR A 8 5.35 -12.65 -10.59
CA TYR A 8 4.06 -13.19 -10.18
C TYR A 8 4.12 -13.83 -8.77
N GLU A 9 5.20 -14.54 -8.48
CA GLU A 9 5.45 -15.10 -7.15
C GLU A 9 5.52 -14.01 -6.08
N ALA A 10 6.21 -12.90 -6.34
CA ALA A 10 6.24 -11.75 -5.44
C ALA A 10 4.85 -11.13 -5.23
N MET A 11 4.03 -11.04 -6.30
CA MET A 11 2.65 -10.57 -6.21
C MET A 11 1.81 -11.49 -5.30
N LEU A 12 1.96 -12.80 -5.42
CA LEU A 12 1.25 -13.77 -4.57
C LEU A 12 1.77 -13.76 -3.13
N ALA A 13 3.06 -13.59 -2.92
CA ALA A 13 3.69 -13.56 -1.60
C ALA A 13 3.35 -12.27 -0.82
N ARG A 14 3.08 -11.15 -1.51
CA ARG A 14 2.71 -9.90 -0.86
C ARG A 14 1.43 -10.07 -0.03
N ARG A 15 1.54 -9.92 1.27
CA ARG A 15 0.43 -10.00 2.24
C ARG A 15 0.37 -8.75 3.10
N SER A 16 -0.82 -8.39 3.55
CA SER A 16 -0.98 -7.39 4.61
C SER A 16 -0.60 -8.00 5.94
N ILE A 17 0.62 -7.75 6.39
CA ILE A 17 1.16 -8.19 7.68
C ILE A 17 1.02 -7.04 8.66
N ARG A 18 0.53 -7.33 9.86
CA ARG A 18 0.13 -6.35 10.88
C ARG A 18 0.88 -6.49 12.20
N ALA A 19 1.83 -7.43 12.26
CA ALA A 19 2.77 -7.54 13.37
C ALA A 19 4.17 -7.77 12.82
N PHE A 20 5.12 -7.03 13.36
CA PHE A 20 6.48 -6.98 12.86
C PHE A 20 7.46 -7.31 14.00
N LEU A 21 8.65 -7.77 13.63
CA LEU A 21 9.74 -7.93 14.56
C LEU A 21 10.25 -6.55 15.03
N ASP A 22 10.71 -6.47 16.25
CA ASP A 22 11.40 -5.28 16.78
C ASP A 22 12.81 -5.20 16.18
N LYS A 23 12.86 -4.77 14.93
CA LYS A 23 14.08 -4.67 14.14
C LYS A 23 13.96 -3.50 13.19
N PRO A 24 14.86 -2.51 13.22
CA PRO A 24 14.84 -1.37 12.33
C PRO A 24 15.06 -1.81 10.88
N VAL A 25 14.46 -1.08 9.94
CA VAL A 25 14.70 -1.26 8.50
C VAL A 25 15.90 -0.38 8.12
N PRO A 26 16.98 -0.95 7.56
CA PRO A 26 18.15 -0.17 7.14
C PRO A 26 17.81 0.86 6.07
N ARG A 27 18.48 2.00 6.12
CA ARG A 27 18.26 3.11 5.19
C ARG A 27 18.43 2.70 3.73
N GLU A 28 19.37 1.84 3.43
CA GLU A 28 19.63 1.33 2.09
C GLU A 28 18.43 0.56 1.54
N GLN A 29 17.74 -0.23 2.38
CA GLN A 29 16.50 -0.88 2.00
C GLN A 29 15.38 0.15 1.77
N VAL A 30 15.22 1.14 2.65
CA VAL A 30 14.23 2.23 2.47
C VAL A 30 14.45 2.94 1.13
N GLU A 31 15.69 3.28 0.78
CA GLU A 31 16.02 3.92 -0.50
C GLU A 31 15.65 3.01 -1.69
N LEU A 32 15.83 1.71 -1.58
CA LEU A 32 15.44 0.76 -2.63
C LEU A 32 13.93 0.70 -2.79
N LEU A 33 13.17 0.69 -1.67
CA LEU A 33 11.70 0.74 -1.71
C LEU A 33 11.21 2.01 -2.41
N LEU A 34 11.81 3.16 -2.11
CA LEU A 34 11.46 4.44 -2.75
C LEU A 34 11.80 4.44 -4.25
N LYS A 35 12.96 3.87 -4.65
CA LYS A 35 13.32 3.69 -6.06
C LYS A 35 12.29 2.82 -6.80
N ALA A 36 11.83 1.75 -6.17
CA ALA A 36 10.80 0.90 -6.73
C ALA A 36 9.46 1.63 -6.88
N ALA A 37 9.05 2.41 -5.87
CA ALA A 37 7.86 3.25 -5.95
C ALA A 37 7.95 4.24 -7.13
N MET A 38 9.06 4.95 -7.26
CA MET A 38 9.30 5.94 -8.32
C MET A 38 9.44 5.33 -9.72
N ALA A 39 9.62 4.00 -9.83
CA ALA A 39 9.61 3.28 -11.10
C ALA A 39 8.18 2.95 -11.60
N ALA A 40 7.15 3.38 -10.90
CA ALA A 40 5.76 3.20 -11.34
C ALA A 40 5.45 4.03 -12.58
N PRO A 41 4.52 3.57 -13.43
CA PRO A 41 4.01 4.41 -14.51
C PRO A 41 3.19 5.57 -13.96
N SER A 42 3.16 6.68 -14.68
CA SER A 42 2.26 7.80 -14.42
C SER A 42 1.80 8.44 -15.71
N ALA A 43 0.63 9.08 -15.68
CA ALA A 43 0.08 9.76 -16.85
C ALA A 43 1.08 10.81 -17.37
N CYS A 44 1.43 10.72 -18.65
CA CYS A 44 2.44 11.57 -19.31
C CYS A 44 3.79 11.64 -18.56
N ASN A 45 4.11 10.65 -17.74
CA ASN A 45 5.29 10.61 -16.87
C ASN A 45 5.38 11.83 -15.92
N LEU A 46 4.26 12.33 -15.45
CA LEU A 46 4.20 13.50 -14.55
C LEU A 46 4.69 13.22 -13.15
N GLN A 47 4.67 11.95 -12.72
CA GLN A 47 5.19 11.50 -11.42
C GLN A 47 4.62 12.32 -10.24
N PRO A 48 3.29 12.37 -10.09
CA PRO A 48 2.60 13.28 -9.17
C PRO A 48 2.62 12.81 -7.71
N TRP A 49 3.65 12.12 -7.31
CA TRP A 49 3.79 11.56 -5.98
C TRP A 49 4.86 12.27 -5.15
N ALA A 50 4.66 12.25 -3.85
CA ALA A 50 5.66 12.52 -2.84
C ALA A 50 5.62 11.41 -1.77
N PHE A 51 6.73 11.19 -1.10
CA PHE A 51 6.85 10.17 -0.07
C PHE A 51 7.40 10.78 1.21
N ILE A 52 6.71 10.56 2.34
CA ILE A 52 7.19 10.96 3.65
C ILE A 52 7.61 9.69 4.39
N VAL A 53 8.88 9.59 4.72
CA VAL A 53 9.45 8.47 5.47
C VAL A 53 9.42 8.81 6.95
N VAL A 54 8.84 7.92 7.74
CA VAL A 54 8.71 8.05 9.19
C VAL A 54 9.35 6.83 9.84
N ASP A 55 10.46 7.01 10.53
CA ASP A 55 11.20 5.98 11.29
C ASP A 55 11.51 6.43 12.73
N ASP A 56 11.19 7.68 13.07
CA ASP A 56 11.27 8.15 14.46
C ASP A 56 10.17 7.53 15.31
N PRO A 57 10.48 6.87 16.43
CA PRO A 57 9.50 6.18 17.27
C PRO A 57 8.40 7.09 17.83
N GLN A 58 8.70 8.37 18.12
CA GLN A 58 7.69 9.29 18.64
C GLN A 58 6.73 9.73 17.55
N VAL A 59 7.23 10.01 16.36
CA VAL A 59 6.41 10.35 15.20
C VAL A 59 5.58 9.15 14.77
N LEU A 60 6.14 7.93 14.76
CA LEU A 60 5.40 6.69 14.49
C LEU A 60 4.26 6.46 15.47
N ALA A 61 4.50 6.71 16.77
CA ALA A 61 3.45 6.60 17.78
C ALA A 61 2.31 7.59 17.52
N ALA A 62 2.64 8.85 17.24
CA ALA A 62 1.65 9.88 16.91
C ALA A 62 0.91 9.60 15.59
N LEU A 63 1.61 9.05 14.57
CA LEU A 63 1.02 8.65 13.31
C LEU A 63 -0.04 7.55 13.51
N LYS A 64 0.21 6.60 14.40
CA LYS A 64 -0.74 5.53 14.74
C LYS A 64 -2.06 6.06 15.31
N GLU A 65 -2.03 7.14 16.07
CA GLU A 65 -3.25 7.77 16.58
C GLU A 65 -4.14 8.31 15.45
N THR A 66 -3.55 8.75 14.33
CA THR A 66 -4.33 9.25 13.17
C THR A 66 -5.03 8.17 12.39
N THR A 67 -4.61 6.91 12.50
CA THR A 67 -5.16 5.82 11.67
C THR A 67 -6.39 5.14 12.25
N GLY A 68 -6.71 5.35 13.53
CA GLY A 68 -7.81 4.64 14.20
C GLY A 68 -7.69 3.11 14.21
N GLN A 69 -6.68 2.55 13.53
CA GLN A 69 -6.37 1.12 13.43
C GLN A 69 -4.93 0.83 13.88
N GLY A 70 -4.25 1.80 14.43
CA GLY A 70 -2.81 1.91 14.54
C GLY A 70 -2.15 1.11 15.65
N GLN A 71 -2.57 -0.12 15.89
CA GLN A 71 -1.91 -0.98 16.87
C GLN A 71 -0.80 -1.84 16.27
N TYR A 72 -0.44 -1.59 15.00
CA TYR A 72 0.64 -2.31 14.36
C TYR A 72 1.99 -1.75 14.83
N ASN A 73 2.91 -2.64 15.16
CA ASN A 73 4.22 -2.28 15.73
C ASN A 73 5.29 -2.09 14.66
N ALA A 74 4.94 -1.55 13.49
CA ALA A 74 5.88 -1.33 12.40
C ALA A 74 6.99 -0.35 12.81
N PRO A 75 8.26 -0.65 12.52
CA PRO A 75 9.41 0.23 12.80
C PRO A 75 9.58 1.33 11.74
N LEU A 76 8.82 1.28 10.66
CA LEU A 76 8.87 2.21 9.53
C LEU A 76 7.48 2.43 8.97
N ALA A 77 7.17 3.67 8.60
CA ALA A 77 6.02 4.00 7.77
C ALA A 77 6.45 4.89 6.59
N ILE A 78 5.81 4.69 5.43
CA ILE A 78 5.96 5.59 4.28
C ILE A 78 4.56 6.08 3.92
N VAL A 79 4.34 7.39 4.02
CA VAL A 79 3.11 8.03 3.57
C VAL A 79 3.27 8.38 2.10
N VAL A 80 2.42 7.81 1.26
CA VAL A 80 2.33 8.14 -0.16
C VAL A 80 1.38 9.30 -0.31
N CYS A 81 1.87 10.39 -0.86
CA CYS A 81 1.12 11.61 -1.10
C CYS A 81 1.00 11.90 -2.60
N GLY A 82 -0.07 12.56 -3.01
CA GLY A 82 -0.30 13.02 -4.37
C GLY A 82 -0.26 14.54 -4.45
N ILE A 83 0.34 15.07 -5.53
CA ILE A 83 0.44 16.51 -5.81
C ILE A 83 -0.49 16.82 -7.00
N ALA A 84 -1.80 16.96 -6.70
CA ALA A 84 -2.83 17.13 -7.72
C ALA A 84 -2.79 18.48 -8.44
N LYS A 85 -2.31 19.53 -7.78
CA LYS A 85 -2.37 20.92 -8.25
C LYS A 85 -1.63 21.19 -9.56
N HIS A 86 -0.64 20.36 -9.90
CA HIS A 86 0.18 20.51 -11.11
C HIS A 86 -0.29 19.63 -12.28
N ILE A 87 -1.42 18.95 -12.16
CA ILE A 87 -1.98 18.12 -13.22
C ILE A 87 -2.80 19.00 -14.16
N PRO A 88 -2.49 19.03 -15.47
CA PRO A 88 -3.09 19.98 -16.42
C PRO A 88 -4.52 19.62 -16.86
N TRP A 89 -5.11 18.58 -16.32
CA TRP A 89 -6.49 18.13 -16.63
C TRP A 89 -7.27 17.85 -15.35
N GLU A 90 -8.58 17.95 -15.44
CA GLU A 90 -9.48 17.59 -14.35
C GLU A 90 -9.55 16.06 -14.17
N GLY A 91 -9.75 15.63 -12.92
CA GLY A 91 -9.97 14.24 -12.57
C GLY A 91 -9.00 13.70 -11.52
N THR A 92 -9.23 12.45 -11.17
CA THR A 92 -8.51 11.75 -10.07
C THR A 92 -7.49 10.74 -10.59
N GLY A 93 -7.08 10.81 -11.85
CA GLY A 93 -6.14 9.87 -12.48
C GLY A 93 -4.80 9.75 -11.73
N TRP A 94 -4.34 10.83 -11.15
CA TRP A 94 -3.12 10.87 -10.33
C TRP A 94 -3.19 9.96 -9.08
N VAL A 95 -4.39 9.64 -8.59
CA VAL A 95 -4.58 8.66 -7.50
C VAL A 95 -4.17 7.27 -7.96
N PHE A 96 -4.45 6.90 -9.23
CA PHE A 96 -3.99 5.63 -9.82
C PHE A 96 -2.46 5.59 -9.93
N ASP A 97 -1.84 6.71 -10.31
CA ASP A 97 -0.38 6.83 -10.39
C ASP A 97 0.26 6.60 -9.02
N CYS A 98 -0.28 7.26 -7.97
CA CYS A 98 0.15 7.04 -6.58
C CYS A 98 -0.12 5.61 -6.09
N GLY A 99 -1.26 5.02 -6.48
CA GLY A 99 -1.59 3.62 -6.19
C GLY A 99 -0.62 2.64 -6.83
N ALA A 100 -0.18 2.91 -8.07
CA ALA A 100 0.83 2.11 -8.76
C ALA A 100 2.19 2.21 -8.05
N ALA A 101 2.58 3.41 -7.60
CA ALA A 101 3.80 3.63 -6.82
C ALA A 101 3.74 2.88 -5.47
N ALA A 102 2.61 2.95 -4.77
CA ALA A 102 2.36 2.22 -3.52
C ALA A 102 2.47 0.70 -3.73
N GLN A 103 1.89 0.16 -4.81
CA GLN A 103 1.98 -1.27 -5.13
C GLN A 103 3.41 -1.71 -5.42
N ASN A 104 4.18 -0.94 -6.22
CA ASN A 104 5.58 -1.23 -6.49
C ASN A 104 6.41 -1.26 -5.21
N LEU A 105 6.19 -0.29 -4.31
CA LEU A 105 6.84 -0.24 -3.00
C LEU A 105 6.57 -1.51 -2.19
N MET A 106 5.31 -1.92 -2.11
CA MET A 106 4.92 -3.14 -1.37
C MET A 106 5.48 -4.42 -1.98
N LEU A 107 5.63 -4.48 -3.32
CA LEU A 107 6.28 -5.61 -3.98
C LEU A 107 7.79 -5.64 -3.71
N ALA A 108 8.43 -4.47 -3.68
CA ALA A 108 9.84 -4.36 -3.31
C ALA A 108 10.09 -4.81 -1.86
N CYS A 109 9.16 -4.55 -0.93
CA CYS A 109 9.24 -5.10 0.43
C CYS A 109 9.40 -6.62 0.41
N VAL A 110 8.61 -7.33 -0.42
CA VAL A 110 8.71 -8.79 -0.54
C VAL A 110 10.10 -9.22 -1.03
N GLY A 111 10.63 -8.51 -2.04
CA GLY A 111 11.97 -8.78 -2.58
C GLY A 111 13.09 -8.60 -1.56
N GLU A 112 12.89 -7.71 -0.59
CA GLU A 112 13.84 -7.38 0.48
C GLU A 112 13.62 -8.19 1.77
N GLY A 113 12.72 -9.17 1.78
CA GLY A 113 12.38 -9.94 2.98
C GLY A 113 11.61 -9.12 4.03
N LEU A 114 11.01 -8.02 3.60
CA LEU A 114 10.14 -7.17 4.40
C LEU A 114 8.68 -7.50 4.12
N ALA A 115 7.83 -7.11 5.05
CA ALA A 115 6.39 -7.14 4.87
C ALA A 115 5.81 -5.74 5.04
N SER A 116 4.58 -5.57 4.57
CA SER A 116 3.90 -4.29 4.64
C SER A 116 2.40 -4.44 4.84
N VAL A 117 1.77 -3.37 5.31
CA VAL A 117 0.32 -3.18 5.27
C VAL A 117 0.01 -1.77 4.78
N CYS A 118 -0.95 -1.67 3.87
CA CYS A 118 -1.44 -0.39 3.36
C CYS A 118 -2.69 0.02 4.15
N ILE A 119 -2.68 1.23 4.69
CA ILE A 119 -3.75 1.84 5.46
C ILE A 119 -4.30 3.00 4.63
N GLY A 120 -5.58 2.92 4.25
CA GLY A 120 -6.29 3.97 3.50
C GLY A 120 -7.30 4.75 4.35
N GLY A 121 -7.49 4.37 5.62
CA GLY A 121 -8.39 5.08 6.54
C GLY A 121 -7.58 5.76 7.65
N PHE A 122 -7.55 7.08 7.64
CA PHE A 122 -6.84 7.90 8.63
C PHE A 122 -7.48 9.28 8.74
N ASP A 123 -7.20 9.99 9.82
CA ASP A 123 -7.56 11.40 10.00
C ASP A 123 -6.61 12.26 9.15
N GLU A 124 -7.10 12.75 8.00
CA GLU A 124 -6.31 13.54 7.05
C GLU A 124 -5.83 14.87 7.69
N GLU A 125 -6.65 15.53 8.50
CA GLU A 125 -6.29 16.78 9.16
C GLU A 125 -5.21 16.56 10.22
N GLY A 126 -5.39 15.53 11.05
CA GLY A 126 -4.42 15.15 12.09
C GLY A 126 -3.08 14.73 11.48
N LEU A 127 -3.11 13.92 10.42
CA LEU A 127 -1.91 13.50 9.70
C LEU A 127 -1.20 14.69 9.04
N GLY A 128 -1.96 15.59 8.40
CA GLY A 128 -1.43 16.80 7.77
C GLY A 128 -0.69 17.69 8.76
N LYS A 129 -1.26 17.91 9.94
CA LYS A 129 -0.63 18.67 11.03
C LYS A 129 0.60 17.98 11.59
N LEU A 130 0.53 16.67 11.82
CA LEU A 130 1.63 15.88 12.37
C LEU A 130 2.86 15.91 11.47
N LEU A 131 2.67 15.75 10.17
CA LEU A 131 3.75 15.64 9.19
C LEU A 131 4.02 16.93 8.42
N ALA A 132 3.38 18.04 8.80
CA ALA A 132 3.48 19.35 8.13
C ALA A 132 3.22 19.24 6.61
N ILE A 133 2.20 18.47 6.21
CA ILE A 133 1.82 18.31 4.81
C ILE A 133 1.14 19.59 4.34
N PRO A 134 1.61 20.24 3.26
CA PRO A 134 0.99 21.46 2.76
C PRO A 134 -0.38 21.16 2.11
N ASP A 135 -1.27 22.18 2.08
CA ASP A 135 -2.67 22.05 1.63
C ASP A 135 -2.82 21.60 0.16
N ASP A 136 -1.78 21.73 -0.65
CA ASP A 136 -1.77 21.33 -2.06
C ASP A 136 -1.22 19.92 -2.27
N VAL A 137 -0.89 19.21 -1.20
CA VAL A 137 -0.42 17.82 -1.18
C VAL A 137 -1.41 16.96 -0.41
N GLN A 138 -1.92 15.92 -1.05
CA GLN A 138 -2.93 15.05 -0.47
C GLN A 138 -2.34 13.69 -0.08
N PRO A 139 -2.40 13.26 1.18
CA PRO A 139 -2.03 11.90 1.57
C PRO A 139 -3.02 10.89 0.97
N ILE A 140 -2.49 9.81 0.37
CA ILE A 140 -3.28 8.78 -0.30
C ILE A 140 -3.36 7.51 0.54
N CYS A 141 -2.24 7.07 1.08
CA CYS A 141 -2.18 5.93 1.98
C CYS A 141 -0.91 5.98 2.84
N ILE A 142 -0.98 5.26 3.95
CA ILE A 142 0.16 5.00 4.83
C ILE A 142 0.55 3.54 4.63
N ILE A 143 1.82 3.27 4.33
CA ILE A 143 2.36 1.92 4.22
C ILE A 143 3.26 1.68 5.42
N GLU A 144 2.80 0.86 6.35
CA GLU A 144 3.62 0.39 7.47
C GLU A 144 4.47 -0.79 7.04
N ILE A 145 5.75 -0.80 7.43
CA ILE A 145 6.78 -1.70 6.90
C ILE A 145 7.66 -2.20 8.03
N GLY A 146 8.05 -3.47 7.93
CA GLY A 146 9.00 -4.09 8.83
C GLY A 146 9.27 -5.55 8.47
N TYR A 147 10.11 -6.22 9.26
CA TYR A 147 10.31 -7.65 9.13
C TYR A 147 9.08 -8.39 9.69
N PRO A 148 8.49 -9.34 8.96
CA PRO A 148 7.26 -10.00 9.39
C PRO A 148 7.47 -10.84 10.65
N ALA A 149 6.55 -10.75 11.62
CA ALA A 149 6.52 -11.61 12.79
C ALA A 149 5.83 -12.96 12.51
N TYR A 150 5.11 -13.07 11.40
CA TYR A 150 4.42 -14.29 10.97
C TYR A 150 4.27 -14.31 9.44
N GLU A 151 4.06 -15.50 8.90
CA GLU A 151 3.77 -15.69 7.48
C GLU A 151 2.27 -15.85 7.24
N ARG A 152 1.81 -15.46 6.05
CA ARG A 152 0.44 -15.66 5.57
C ARG A 152 0.41 -16.30 4.20
N ALA A 153 -0.40 -17.33 4.06
CA ALA A 153 -0.65 -17.96 2.76
C ALA A 153 -1.34 -16.97 1.78
N PRO A 154 -1.16 -17.15 0.48
CA PRO A 154 -1.93 -16.44 -0.53
C PRO A 154 -3.44 -16.61 -0.31
N MET A 155 -4.21 -15.51 -0.45
CA MET A 155 -5.66 -15.48 -0.25
C MET A 155 -6.43 -15.09 -1.52
N THR A 156 -5.72 -14.87 -2.62
CA THR A 156 -6.30 -14.43 -3.88
C THR A 156 -5.86 -15.37 -4.99
N TRP A 157 -6.75 -15.63 -5.93
CA TRP A 157 -6.53 -16.47 -7.10
C TRP A 157 -7.31 -15.91 -8.29
N TYR A 158 -7.03 -16.42 -9.46
CA TYR A 158 -7.77 -16.08 -10.66
C TYR A 158 -9.25 -16.50 -10.52
N THR A 159 -10.13 -15.57 -10.84
CA THR A 159 -11.57 -15.77 -10.82
C THR A 159 -12.13 -15.43 -12.20
N GLU A 160 -12.55 -16.45 -12.94
CA GLU A 160 -13.01 -16.29 -14.33
C GLU A 160 -14.27 -15.41 -14.44
N GLU A 161 -15.12 -15.43 -13.41
CA GLU A 161 -16.32 -14.60 -13.34
C GLU A 161 -16.02 -13.10 -13.32
N ALA A 162 -14.82 -12.70 -12.88
CA ALA A 162 -14.39 -11.30 -12.91
C ALA A 162 -13.86 -10.84 -14.27
N VAL A 163 -13.73 -11.77 -15.26
CA VAL A 163 -13.18 -11.48 -16.58
C VAL A 163 -14.30 -11.45 -17.62
N HIS A 164 -14.38 -10.36 -18.35
CA HIS A 164 -15.34 -10.17 -19.43
C HIS A 164 -14.58 -9.94 -20.73
N TRP A 165 -14.86 -10.78 -21.75
CA TRP A 165 -14.22 -10.69 -23.06
C TRP A 165 -15.01 -9.76 -23.98
N GLN A 166 -14.33 -8.82 -24.63
CA GLN A 166 -14.82 -7.81 -25.56
C GLN A 166 -15.88 -6.86 -25.00
N LYS A 167 -16.85 -7.36 -24.23
CA LYS A 167 -17.93 -6.56 -23.64
C LYS A 167 -18.22 -7.06 -22.21
N PHE A 168 -18.72 -6.15 -21.39
CA PHE A 168 -19.20 -6.50 -20.05
C PHE A 168 -20.43 -7.42 -20.18
N ASP A 169 -20.37 -8.60 -19.55
CA ASP A 169 -21.48 -9.55 -19.49
C ASP A 169 -22.24 -9.33 -18.16
N ALA A 170 -23.42 -8.70 -18.27
CA ALA A 170 -24.26 -8.40 -17.11
C ALA A 170 -24.92 -9.67 -16.50
N ALA A 171 -24.89 -10.80 -17.19
CA ALA A 171 -25.41 -12.08 -16.66
C ALA A 171 -24.43 -12.79 -15.76
N LYS A 172 -23.12 -12.46 -15.82
CA LYS A 172 -22.13 -13.01 -14.92
C LYS A 172 -22.34 -12.52 -13.46
N PRO A 173 -22.16 -13.40 -12.47
CA PRO A 173 -22.25 -12.99 -11.07
C PRO A 173 -21.19 -11.94 -10.72
N ARG A 174 -21.52 -11.03 -9.81
CA ARG A 174 -20.57 -10.06 -9.28
C ARG A 174 -19.68 -10.73 -8.22
N THR A 175 -18.36 -10.70 -8.44
CA THR A 175 -17.37 -11.42 -7.61
C THR A 175 -16.82 -10.60 -6.44
N MET A 176 -17.49 -9.50 -6.08
CA MET A 176 -17.09 -8.72 -4.91
C MET A 176 -17.28 -9.53 -3.61
N ARG A 177 -16.29 -9.48 -2.73
CA ARG A 177 -16.45 -9.97 -1.38
C ARG A 177 -17.48 -9.13 -0.61
N THR A 178 -18.39 -9.79 0.07
CA THR A 178 -19.41 -9.11 0.88
C THR A 178 -18.87 -8.75 2.27
N MET A 179 -19.51 -7.79 2.93
CA MET A 179 -19.19 -7.47 4.33
C MET A 179 -19.37 -8.68 5.26
N GLN A 180 -20.33 -9.58 4.96
CA GLN A 180 -20.51 -10.82 5.72
C GLN A 180 -19.28 -11.72 5.60
N MET A 181 -18.73 -11.92 4.40
CA MET A 181 -17.50 -12.70 4.19
C MET A 181 -16.31 -12.11 4.93
N LEU A 182 -16.21 -10.77 4.97
CA LEU A 182 -15.16 -10.08 5.73
C LEU A 182 -15.31 -10.36 7.24
N GLN A 183 -16.53 -10.24 7.78
CA GLN A 183 -16.81 -10.50 9.19
C GLN A 183 -16.54 -11.97 9.56
N ASP A 184 -16.86 -12.90 8.67
CA ASP A 184 -16.58 -14.33 8.88
C ASP A 184 -15.07 -14.60 8.89
N ASP A 185 -14.29 -13.95 8.02
CA ASP A 185 -12.83 -14.06 8.03
C ASP A 185 -12.21 -13.51 9.34
N ILE A 186 -12.71 -12.36 9.81
CA ILE A 186 -12.27 -11.79 11.10
C ILE A 186 -12.60 -12.76 12.24
N ARG A 187 -13.83 -13.30 12.27
CA ARG A 187 -14.28 -14.24 13.30
C ARG A 187 -13.46 -15.53 13.30
N ASN A 188 -13.04 -15.99 12.13
CA ASN A 188 -12.24 -17.20 11.95
C ASN A 188 -10.72 -16.96 12.07
N GLY A 189 -10.29 -15.74 12.41
CA GLY A 189 -8.86 -15.40 12.55
C GLY A 189 -8.08 -15.40 11.23
N ILE A 190 -8.79 -15.24 10.13
CA ILE A 190 -8.18 -15.18 8.78
C ILE A 190 -7.67 -13.77 8.45
N LEU A 191 -8.26 -12.73 9.07
CA LEU A 191 -7.89 -11.31 8.93
C LEU A 191 -7.49 -10.71 10.27
#